data_08a1ea2bcb6d61919d2f91d7134d35fc
#
_entry.id   08a1ea2bcb6d61919d2f91d7134d35fc
#
_cell.length_a   1.000
_cell.length_b   1.000
_cell.length_c   1.000
_cell.angle_alpha   90.00
_cell.angle_beta   90.00
_cell.angle_gamma   90.00
#
_symmetry.space_group_name_H-M   'P 1'
#
loop_
_entity.id
_entity.type
_entity.pdbx_description
1 polymer ?
#
loop_
_entity_poly.entity_id
_entity_poly.type
_entity_poly.pdbx_seq_one_letter_code
_entity_poly.pdbx_strand_id
1 'polypeptide(L)'
;MKVSQEFSKYAKSYSSYNIIQNKVIDHLLLKLLGCKNKPQNILDIGCGNGSLCKKIDWKYEHFTGVDFAPGMLELHPKSKKIECIYGDFNDHTLFENLFTYNYDFIFSASALQWANDLESVFSNIKAIGAPLALGIFTSGTFKTLNKTANLKPILKSAEYVEELQKKYFDVNFEVVEYKLEFESTTEMFRYIKKSGVSGSRGVLNYKQTKELIENYPLNYLEFEVVFISSI
;
A
#
# COMPACT_ATOMS: atom_id res chain seq x y z
N MET A 1 4.38 -10.27 -12.10
CA MET A 1 5.29 -11.38 -11.72
C MET A 1 6.50 -10.98 -10.89
N LYS A 2 7.34 -9.99 -11.26
CA LYS A 2 8.52 -9.61 -10.45
C LYS A 2 8.17 -9.06 -9.06
N VAL A 3 7.15 -8.21 -8.94
CA VAL A 3 6.75 -7.55 -7.68
C VAL A 3 6.23 -8.59 -6.67
N SER A 4 5.37 -9.52 -7.08
CA SER A 4 4.87 -10.61 -6.23
C SER A 4 5.98 -11.51 -5.67
N GLN A 5 6.97 -11.85 -6.51
CA GLN A 5 8.13 -12.66 -6.08
C GLN A 5 8.98 -11.94 -5.04
N GLU A 6 9.17 -10.61 -5.19
CA GLU A 6 9.91 -9.82 -4.22
C GLU A 6 9.18 -9.73 -2.87
N PHE A 7 7.87 -9.45 -2.88
CA PHE A 7 7.09 -9.44 -1.64
C PHE A 7 7.10 -10.81 -0.95
N SER A 8 6.94 -11.91 -1.69
CA SER A 8 7.04 -13.26 -1.11
C SER A 8 8.44 -13.55 -0.53
N LYS A 9 9.50 -13.15 -1.23
CA LYS A 9 10.89 -13.35 -0.79
C LYS A 9 11.22 -12.62 0.51
N TYR A 10 10.73 -11.38 0.65
CA TYR A 10 11.02 -10.55 1.82
C TYR A 10 9.92 -10.61 2.89
N ALA A 11 8.87 -11.43 2.72
CA ALA A 11 7.74 -11.50 3.62
C ALA A 11 8.12 -11.65 5.10
N LYS A 12 9.09 -12.52 5.42
CA LYS A 12 9.56 -12.75 6.82
C LYS A 12 10.25 -11.54 7.44
N SER A 13 10.96 -10.73 6.65
CA SER A 13 11.64 -9.52 7.13
C SER A 13 10.80 -8.24 6.95
N TYR A 14 9.69 -8.33 6.23
CA TYR A 14 8.83 -7.19 5.91
C TYR A 14 8.37 -6.43 7.14
N SER A 15 8.00 -7.13 8.21
CA SER A 15 7.54 -6.53 9.47
C SER A 15 8.57 -5.63 10.15
N SER A 16 9.87 -5.80 9.85
CA SER A 16 10.95 -4.97 10.40
C SER A 16 11.22 -3.70 9.56
N TYR A 17 10.67 -3.63 8.34
CA TYR A 17 10.95 -2.55 7.38
C TYR A 17 9.69 -1.82 6.89
N ASN A 18 8.50 -2.20 7.34
CA ASN A 18 7.22 -1.59 6.93
C ASN A 18 6.80 -0.41 7.82
N ILE A 19 7.78 0.41 8.27
CA ILE A 19 7.53 1.51 9.22
C ILE A 19 6.51 2.50 8.66
N ILE A 20 6.68 2.94 7.42
CA ILE A 20 5.76 3.91 6.81
C ILE A 20 4.41 3.26 6.47
N GLN A 21 4.42 2.01 6.00
CA GLN A 21 3.18 1.26 5.75
C GLN A 21 2.34 1.10 7.03
N ASN A 22 3.00 0.91 8.18
CA ASN A 22 2.31 0.88 9.48
C ASN A 22 1.70 2.24 9.84
N LYS A 23 2.37 3.36 9.54
CA LYS A 23 1.80 4.71 9.71
C LYS A 23 0.61 4.94 8.80
N VAL A 24 0.66 4.42 7.55
CA VAL A 24 -0.49 4.47 6.62
C VAL A 24 -1.67 3.71 7.19
N ILE A 25 -1.47 2.49 7.70
CA ILE A 25 -2.52 1.70 8.35
C ILE A 25 -3.11 2.45 9.55
N ASP A 26 -2.25 3.01 10.42
CA ASP A 26 -2.71 3.77 11.58
C ASP A 26 -3.56 4.98 11.17
N HIS A 27 -3.15 5.69 10.11
CA HIS A 27 -3.91 6.82 9.57
C HIS A 27 -5.30 6.37 9.06
N LEU A 28 -5.38 5.25 8.31
CA LEU A 28 -6.66 4.70 7.84
C LEU A 28 -7.59 4.28 8.99
N LEU A 29 -7.04 3.62 10.01
CA LEU A 29 -7.82 3.18 11.18
C LEU A 29 -8.29 4.35 12.05
N LEU A 30 -7.51 5.44 12.14
CA LEU A 30 -7.90 6.67 12.84
C LEU A 30 -9.19 7.28 12.28
N LYS A 31 -9.42 7.18 10.95
CA LYS A 31 -10.66 7.66 10.32
C LYS A 31 -11.91 6.97 10.91
N LEU A 32 -11.77 5.74 11.39
CA LEU A 32 -12.87 4.98 12.00
C LEU A 32 -13.09 5.27 13.50
N LEU A 33 -12.17 5.96 14.19
CA LEU A 33 -12.28 6.13 15.65
C LEU A 33 -13.59 6.80 16.09
N GLY A 34 -14.07 7.78 15.31
CA GLY A 34 -15.32 8.50 15.56
C GLY A 34 -16.60 7.76 15.17
N CYS A 35 -16.50 6.64 14.46
CA CYS A 35 -17.68 5.92 13.98
C CYS A 35 -18.35 5.14 15.11
N LYS A 36 -19.65 5.39 15.34
CA LYS A 36 -20.45 4.65 16.34
C LYS A 36 -20.53 3.16 16.02
N ASN A 37 -20.70 2.85 14.74
CA ASN A 37 -20.77 1.46 14.25
C ASN A 37 -19.47 1.13 13.52
N LYS A 38 -18.74 0.14 14.04
CA LYS A 38 -17.54 -0.38 13.39
C LYS A 38 -17.91 -1.40 12.31
N PRO A 39 -17.17 -1.44 11.18
CA PRO A 39 -17.41 -2.42 10.14
C PRO A 39 -17.37 -3.86 10.66
N GLN A 40 -18.31 -4.70 10.21
CA GLN A 40 -18.41 -6.10 10.58
C GLN A 40 -17.89 -7.02 9.46
N ASN A 41 -18.13 -6.66 8.19
CA ASN A 41 -17.68 -7.40 7.02
C ASN A 41 -16.65 -6.55 6.27
N ILE A 42 -15.39 -6.88 6.40
CA ILE A 42 -14.25 -6.06 5.97
C ILE A 42 -13.58 -6.70 4.78
N LEU A 43 -13.27 -5.90 3.75
CA LEU A 43 -12.39 -6.27 2.64
C LEU A 43 -11.08 -5.48 2.73
N ASP A 44 -9.94 -6.16 2.64
CA ASP A 44 -8.61 -5.56 2.56
C ASP A 44 -7.92 -5.97 1.25
N ILE A 45 -7.81 -5.02 0.31
CA ILE A 45 -7.23 -5.24 -1.02
C ILE A 45 -5.73 -4.96 -0.96
N GLY A 46 -4.92 -5.99 -1.20
CA GLY A 46 -3.48 -5.96 -1.01
C GLY A 46 -3.11 -6.12 0.48
N CYS A 47 -3.75 -7.05 1.15
CA CYS A 47 -3.68 -7.24 2.61
C CYS A 47 -2.29 -7.63 3.15
N GLY A 48 -1.39 -8.09 2.28
CA GLY A 48 -0.05 -8.53 2.64
C GLY A 48 -0.06 -9.60 3.73
N ASN A 49 0.80 -9.42 4.73
CA ASN A 49 0.90 -10.31 5.90
C ASN A 49 -0.18 -10.03 6.97
N GLY A 50 -1.21 -9.27 6.65
CA GLY A 50 -2.31 -8.92 7.54
C GLY A 50 -1.97 -7.89 8.60
N SER A 51 -1.07 -6.94 8.31
CA SER A 51 -0.72 -5.88 9.26
C SER A 51 -1.93 -5.04 9.66
N LEU A 52 -2.84 -4.72 8.73
CA LEU A 52 -4.10 -4.03 9.03
C LEU A 52 -5.00 -4.91 9.89
N CYS A 53 -5.23 -6.16 9.50
CA CYS A 53 -6.03 -7.11 10.25
C CYS A 53 -5.57 -7.26 11.71
N LYS A 54 -4.25 -7.29 11.96
CA LYS A 54 -3.67 -7.37 13.33
C LYS A 54 -3.88 -6.13 14.17
N LYS A 55 -4.11 -4.97 13.55
CA LYS A 55 -4.31 -3.69 14.24
C LYS A 55 -5.77 -3.34 14.50
N ILE A 56 -6.72 -4.09 13.91
CA ILE A 56 -8.14 -3.95 14.21
C ILE A 56 -8.40 -4.36 15.65
N ASP A 57 -8.91 -3.44 16.48
CA ASP A 57 -9.14 -3.60 17.91
C ASP A 57 -10.61 -3.79 18.28
N TRP A 58 -11.50 -3.88 17.28
CA TRP A 58 -12.94 -4.15 17.48
C TRP A 58 -13.36 -5.54 16.99
N LYS A 59 -14.52 -5.99 17.44
CA LYS A 59 -15.12 -7.26 16.97
C LYS A 59 -15.69 -7.07 15.57
N TYR A 60 -15.38 -8.00 14.66
CA TYR A 60 -15.95 -8.10 13.32
C TYR A 60 -16.50 -9.52 13.08
N GLU A 61 -17.40 -9.66 12.12
CA GLU A 61 -18.00 -10.93 11.73
C GLU A 61 -17.15 -11.66 10.69
N HIS A 62 -16.68 -10.92 9.66
CA HIS A 62 -15.88 -11.48 8.57
C HIS A 62 -14.81 -10.50 8.10
N PHE A 63 -13.63 -11.02 7.79
CA PHE A 63 -12.51 -10.29 7.20
C PHE A 63 -12.02 -11.04 5.98
N THR A 64 -12.11 -10.42 4.80
CA THR A 64 -11.57 -10.93 3.55
C THR A 64 -10.29 -10.16 3.21
N GLY A 65 -9.16 -10.86 3.20
CA GLY A 65 -7.89 -10.30 2.75
C GLY A 65 -7.51 -10.85 1.37
N VAL A 66 -7.20 -9.96 0.43
CA VAL A 66 -6.77 -10.33 -0.92
C VAL A 66 -5.32 -9.91 -1.12
N ASP A 67 -4.47 -10.81 -1.60
CA ASP A 67 -3.10 -10.47 -2.01
C ASP A 67 -2.59 -11.43 -3.10
N PHE A 68 -1.70 -10.93 -3.96
CA PHE A 68 -1.11 -11.70 -5.07
C PHE A 68 0.23 -12.36 -4.70
N ALA A 69 0.72 -12.17 -3.47
CA ALA A 69 1.97 -12.72 -2.96
C ALA A 69 1.70 -13.87 -1.98
N PRO A 70 1.84 -15.15 -2.38
CA PRO A 70 1.53 -16.29 -1.52
C PRO A 70 2.31 -16.28 -0.21
N GLY A 71 3.58 -15.88 -0.23
CA GLY A 71 4.41 -15.79 0.97
C GLY A 71 3.94 -14.74 1.97
N MET A 72 3.18 -13.73 1.54
CA MET A 72 2.51 -12.76 2.42
C MET A 72 1.27 -13.40 3.06
N LEU A 73 0.43 -14.07 2.27
CA LEU A 73 -0.78 -14.73 2.76
C LEU A 73 -0.49 -15.86 3.76
N GLU A 74 0.67 -16.53 3.64
CA GLU A 74 1.12 -17.52 4.63
C GLU A 74 1.29 -16.91 6.03
N LEU A 75 1.70 -15.65 6.13
CA LEU A 75 1.95 -14.92 7.38
C LEU A 75 0.72 -14.15 7.89
N HIS A 76 -0.35 -14.12 7.11
CA HIS A 76 -1.60 -13.48 7.49
C HIS A 76 -2.26 -14.22 8.67
N PRO A 77 -2.90 -13.53 9.63
CA PRO A 77 -3.67 -14.17 10.70
C PRO A 77 -4.68 -15.20 10.16
N LYS A 78 -4.86 -16.28 10.88
CA LYS A 78 -5.79 -17.36 10.53
C LYS A 78 -6.86 -17.50 11.60
N SER A 79 -8.12 -17.46 11.21
CA SER A 79 -9.25 -17.78 12.09
C SER A 79 -10.47 -18.18 11.24
N LYS A 80 -11.54 -18.63 11.89
CA LYS A 80 -12.83 -18.93 11.21
C LYS A 80 -13.49 -17.69 10.61
N LYS A 81 -13.11 -16.50 11.05
CA LYS A 81 -13.62 -15.20 10.57
C LYS A 81 -12.75 -14.55 9.53
N ILE A 82 -11.58 -15.12 9.21
CA ILE A 82 -10.61 -14.56 8.28
C ILE A 82 -10.51 -15.48 7.08
N GLU A 83 -10.83 -14.93 5.92
CA GLU A 83 -10.60 -15.55 4.62
C GLU A 83 -9.46 -14.83 3.89
N CYS A 84 -8.51 -15.60 3.40
CA CYS A 84 -7.40 -15.08 2.57
C CYS A 84 -7.56 -15.60 1.15
N ILE A 85 -7.72 -14.69 0.21
CA ILE A 85 -7.88 -14.98 -1.22
C ILE A 85 -6.58 -14.65 -1.94
N TYR A 86 -6.01 -15.64 -2.63
CA TYR A 86 -4.94 -15.39 -3.58
C TYR A 86 -5.54 -14.76 -4.85
N GLY A 87 -5.13 -13.54 -5.18
CA GLY A 87 -5.65 -12.84 -6.35
C GLY A 87 -4.90 -11.55 -6.63
N ASP A 88 -4.86 -11.18 -7.89
CA ASP A 88 -4.27 -9.91 -8.37
C ASP A 88 -5.40 -8.92 -8.66
N PHE A 89 -5.41 -7.77 -8.02
CA PHE A 89 -6.41 -6.72 -8.27
C PHE A 89 -6.31 -6.10 -9.68
N ASN A 90 -5.26 -6.44 -10.45
CA ASN A 90 -5.19 -6.14 -11.87
C ASN A 90 -6.02 -7.11 -12.73
N ASP A 91 -6.52 -8.20 -12.15
CA ASP A 91 -7.39 -9.17 -12.82
C ASP A 91 -8.86 -8.90 -12.45
N HIS A 92 -9.66 -8.59 -13.45
CA HIS A 92 -11.09 -8.30 -13.28
C HIS A 92 -11.85 -9.51 -12.69
N THR A 93 -11.44 -10.73 -12.99
CA THR A 93 -12.09 -11.95 -12.47
C THR A 93 -12.03 -12.07 -10.96
N LEU A 94 -11.03 -11.47 -10.30
CA LEU A 94 -10.99 -11.37 -8.86
C LEU A 94 -12.23 -10.63 -8.32
N PHE A 95 -12.59 -9.52 -8.92
CA PHE A 95 -13.70 -8.69 -8.46
C PHE A 95 -15.06 -9.34 -8.69
N GLU A 96 -15.22 -10.17 -9.73
CA GLU A 96 -16.43 -10.96 -9.94
C GLU A 96 -16.74 -11.86 -8.73
N ASN A 97 -15.70 -12.47 -8.15
CA ASN A 97 -15.83 -13.26 -6.94
C ASN A 97 -16.14 -12.37 -5.71
N LEU A 98 -15.51 -11.20 -5.60
CA LEU A 98 -15.71 -10.29 -4.47
C LEU A 98 -17.11 -9.67 -4.46
N PHE A 99 -17.75 -9.49 -5.63
CA PHE A 99 -19.13 -8.98 -5.72
C PHE A 99 -20.18 -9.89 -5.08
N THR A 100 -19.85 -11.13 -4.80
CA THR A 100 -20.78 -12.08 -4.13
C THR A 100 -20.93 -11.83 -2.65
N TYR A 101 -20.08 -11.01 -2.04
CA TYR A 101 -20.08 -10.69 -0.62
C TYR A 101 -20.64 -9.29 -0.37
N ASN A 102 -21.30 -9.11 0.77
CA ASN A 102 -21.72 -7.79 1.25
C ASN A 102 -20.67 -7.24 2.22
N TYR A 103 -19.84 -6.33 1.76
CA TYR A 103 -18.85 -5.66 2.60
C TYR A 103 -19.42 -4.38 3.22
N ASP A 104 -19.09 -4.15 4.49
CA ASP A 104 -19.42 -2.90 5.18
C ASP A 104 -18.35 -1.85 4.98
N PHE A 105 -17.11 -2.28 4.65
CA PHE A 105 -15.98 -1.39 4.47
C PHE A 105 -14.86 -2.03 3.64
N ILE A 106 -14.22 -1.21 2.82
CA ILE A 106 -13.07 -1.60 2.00
C ILE A 106 -11.85 -0.84 2.48
N PHE A 107 -10.78 -1.58 2.77
CA PHE A 107 -9.44 -1.03 2.98
C PHE A 107 -8.51 -1.38 1.84
N SER A 108 -7.53 -0.52 1.60
CA SER A 108 -6.30 -0.85 0.90
C SER A 108 -5.18 0.03 1.42
N ALA A 109 -4.18 -0.58 2.05
CA ALA A 109 -3.06 0.13 2.65
C ALA A 109 -1.77 -0.15 1.88
N SER A 110 -1.27 0.83 1.12
CA SER A 110 0.02 0.74 0.44
C SER A 110 0.12 -0.38 -0.62
N ALA A 111 -0.96 -0.65 -1.35
CA ALA A 111 -1.01 -1.68 -2.39
C ALA A 111 -1.34 -1.11 -3.78
N LEU A 112 -2.32 -0.22 -3.91
CA LEU A 112 -2.89 0.20 -5.19
C LEU A 112 -1.93 1.01 -6.08
N GLN A 113 -0.83 1.55 -5.54
CA GLN A 113 0.23 2.16 -6.36
C GLN A 113 0.88 1.19 -7.35
N TRP A 114 0.68 -0.12 -7.17
CA TRP A 114 1.16 -1.18 -8.06
C TRP A 114 0.15 -1.59 -9.14
N ALA A 115 -0.99 -0.90 -9.21
CA ALA A 115 -1.96 -1.13 -10.26
C ALA A 115 -1.36 -0.81 -11.64
N ASN A 116 -1.53 -1.73 -12.59
CA ASN A 116 -1.18 -1.51 -14.00
C ASN A 116 -2.10 -0.43 -14.60
N ASP A 117 -3.38 -0.53 -14.28
CA ASP A 117 -4.43 0.43 -14.60
C ASP A 117 -5.23 0.75 -13.32
N LEU A 118 -4.87 1.85 -12.67
CA LEU A 118 -5.53 2.29 -11.44
C LEU A 118 -6.98 2.68 -11.68
N GLU A 119 -7.31 3.15 -12.87
CA GLU A 119 -8.67 3.53 -13.24
C GLU A 119 -9.59 2.30 -13.26
N SER A 120 -9.16 1.22 -13.88
CA SER A 120 -9.89 -0.06 -13.88
C SER A 120 -10.10 -0.59 -12.45
N VAL A 121 -9.06 -0.53 -11.61
CA VAL A 121 -9.15 -0.95 -10.21
C VAL A 121 -10.15 -0.08 -9.42
N PHE A 122 -10.13 1.24 -9.61
CA PHE A 122 -11.09 2.14 -8.95
C PHE A 122 -12.53 1.88 -9.40
N SER A 123 -12.73 1.60 -10.69
CA SER A 123 -14.03 1.20 -11.22
C SER A 123 -14.56 -0.07 -10.54
N ASN A 124 -13.71 -1.07 -10.37
CA ASN A 124 -14.07 -2.33 -9.71
C ASN A 124 -14.37 -2.12 -8.21
N ILE A 125 -13.55 -1.34 -7.51
CA ILE A 125 -13.80 -0.99 -6.09
C ILE A 125 -15.13 -0.24 -5.96
N LYS A 126 -15.41 0.71 -6.85
CA LYS A 126 -16.70 1.44 -6.87
C LYS A 126 -17.88 0.51 -7.07
N ALA A 127 -17.74 -0.52 -7.90
CA ALA A 127 -18.82 -1.48 -8.19
C ALA A 127 -19.16 -2.36 -6.97
N ILE A 128 -18.24 -2.59 -6.02
CA ILE A 128 -18.54 -3.25 -4.73
C ILE A 128 -19.52 -2.41 -3.91
N GLY A 129 -19.44 -1.07 -3.99
CA GLY A 129 -20.44 -0.17 -3.41
C GLY A 129 -20.35 0.05 -1.91
N ALA A 130 -19.31 -0.41 -1.24
CA ALA A 130 -19.09 -0.20 0.19
C ALA A 130 -18.29 1.09 0.46
N PRO A 131 -18.44 1.72 1.65
CA PRO A 131 -17.53 2.74 2.14
C PRO A 131 -16.08 2.28 2.11
N LEU A 132 -15.14 3.21 1.96
CA LEU A 132 -13.73 2.85 1.77
C LEU A 132 -12.75 3.77 2.49
N ALA A 133 -11.55 3.23 2.74
CA ALA A 133 -10.37 4.00 3.12
C ALA A 133 -9.13 3.40 2.43
N LEU A 134 -8.50 4.19 1.55
CA LEU A 134 -7.37 3.80 0.73
C LEU A 134 -6.16 4.67 1.05
N GLY A 135 -4.98 4.07 1.14
CA GLY A 135 -3.69 4.76 1.28
C GLY A 135 -2.77 4.36 0.13
N ILE A 136 -2.38 5.31 -0.73
CA ILE A 136 -1.66 5.07 -1.98
C ILE A 136 -0.39 5.92 -2.01
N PHE A 137 0.77 5.31 -2.16
CA PHE A 137 2.02 6.04 -2.39
C PHE A 137 2.02 6.71 -3.77
N THR A 138 2.55 7.94 -3.83
CA THR A 138 2.58 8.75 -5.05
C THR A 138 3.99 9.16 -5.44
N SER A 139 4.14 9.88 -6.56
CA SER A 139 5.41 10.22 -7.18
C SER A 139 6.32 11.11 -6.32
N GLY A 140 5.80 11.77 -5.28
CA GLY A 140 6.59 12.47 -4.29
C GLY A 140 7.38 11.54 -3.36
N THR A 141 7.08 10.23 -3.36
CA THR A 141 7.87 9.22 -2.67
C THR A 141 9.27 9.12 -3.29
N PHE A 142 10.30 9.24 -2.43
CA PHE A 142 11.72 9.27 -2.84
C PHE A 142 12.06 10.41 -3.81
N LYS A 143 11.41 11.56 -3.66
CA LYS A 143 11.56 12.74 -4.53
C LYS A 143 13.03 13.16 -4.68
N THR A 144 13.74 13.33 -3.56
CA THR A 144 15.16 13.73 -3.58
C THR A 144 16.05 12.61 -4.16
N LEU A 145 15.77 11.35 -3.85
CA LEU A 145 16.51 10.22 -4.42
C LEU A 145 16.37 10.17 -5.93
N ASN A 146 15.14 10.27 -6.44
CA ASN A 146 14.87 10.27 -7.87
C ASN A 146 15.58 11.43 -8.57
N LYS A 147 15.54 12.64 -7.99
CA LYS A 147 16.22 13.83 -8.50
C LYS A 147 17.74 13.65 -8.53
N THR A 148 18.35 13.19 -7.43
CA THR A 148 19.81 13.00 -7.31
C THR A 148 20.31 11.93 -8.28
N ALA A 149 19.53 10.85 -8.46
CA ALA A 149 19.86 9.77 -9.38
C ALA A 149 19.46 10.03 -10.84
N ASN A 150 18.85 11.18 -11.14
CA ASN A 150 18.26 11.51 -12.45
C ASN A 150 17.29 10.42 -12.94
N LEU A 151 16.44 9.92 -12.04
CA LEU A 151 15.44 8.91 -12.33
C LEU A 151 14.05 9.54 -12.44
N LYS A 152 13.23 9.01 -13.35
CA LYS A 152 11.80 9.34 -13.40
C LYS A 152 11.06 8.60 -12.30
N PRO A 153 10.14 9.28 -11.57
CA PRO A 153 9.23 8.59 -10.65
C PRO A 153 8.45 7.49 -11.38
N ILE A 154 8.19 6.41 -10.68
CA ILE A 154 7.46 5.27 -11.23
C ILE A 154 5.99 5.27 -10.82
N LEU A 155 5.74 5.88 -9.65
CA LEU A 155 4.40 6.00 -9.11
C LEU A 155 3.66 7.14 -9.80
N LYS A 156 2.35 7.06 -9.81
CA LYS A 156 1.48 8.12 -10.30
C LYS A 156 1.58 9.35 -9.40
N SER A 157 1.32 10.53 -9.94
CA SER A 157 1.30 11.75 -9.13
C SER A 157 0.05 11.83 -8.26
N ALA A 158 0.10 12.64 -7.20
CA ALA A 158 -1.05 12.88 -6.33
C ALA A 158 -2.21 13.51 -7.11
N GLU A 159 -1.92 14.43 -8.03
CA GLU A 159 -2.91 15.09 -8.89
C GLU A 159 -3.63 14.07 -9.79
N TYR A 160 -2.90 13.12 -10.40
CA TYR A 160 -3.50 12.06 -11.20
C TYR A 160 -4.46 11.21 -10.36
N VAL A 161 -4.05 10.84 -9.14
CA VAL A 161 -4.90 10.04 -8.25
C VAL A 161 -6.11 10.85 -7.78
N GLU A 162 -5.97 12.17 -7.56
CA GLU A 162 -7.06 13.07 -7.20
C GLU A 162 -8.10 13.21 -8.32
N GLU A 163 -7.65 13.41 -9.56
CA GLU A 163 -8.54 13.46 -10.72
C GLU A 163 -9.32 12.15 -10.88
N LEU A 164 -8.63 11.03 -10.72
CA LEU A 164 -9.23 9.72 -10.82
C LEU A 164 -10.23 9.46 -9.67
N GLN A 165 -9.87 9.85 -8.43
CA GLN A 165 -10.75 9.73 -7.28
C GLN A 165 -12.05 10.50 -7.50
N LYS A 166 -12.00 11.74 -7.96
CA LYS A 166 -13.19 12.57 -8.24
C LYS A 166 -14.14 11.93 -9.27
N LYS A 167 -13.62 11.12 -10.18
CA LYS A 167 -14.42 10.42 -11.19
C LYS A 167 -15.21 9.24 -10.60
N TYR A 168 -14.65 8.54 -9.61
CA TYR A 168 -15.22 7.30 -9.08
C TYR A 168 -15.82 7.44 -7.67
N PHE A 169 -15.29 8.34 -6.86
CA PHE A 169 -15.64 8.46 -5.45
C PHE A 169 -15.91 9.93 -5.09
N ASP A 170 -17.03 10.20 -4.43
CA ASP A 170 -17.34 11.52 -3.84
C ASP A 170 -17.02 11.47 -2.34
N VAL A 171 -15.72 11.55 -2.03
CA VAL A 171 -15.19 11.29 -0.69
C VAL A 171 -13.99 12.21 -0.39
N ASN A 172 -13.52 12.19 0.86
CA ASN A 172 -12.37 12.98 1.30
C ASN A 172 -11.08 12.56 0.60
N PHE A 173 -10.25 13.53 0.25
CA PHE A 173 -8.92 13.36 -0.32
C PHE A 173 -7.90 14.15 0.49
N GLU A 174 -6.83 13.52 0.89
CA GLU A 174 -5.77 14.14 1.69
C GLU A 174 -4.40 13.68 1.19
N VAL A 175 -3.42 14.59 1.12
CA VAL A 175 -2.03 14.25 0.81
C VAL A 175 -1.20 14.43 2.07
N VAL A 176 -0.47 13.40 2.46
CA VAL A 176 0.38 13.40 3.67
C VAL A 176 1.81 13.03 3.28
N GLU A 177 2.76 13.86 3.73
CA GLU A 177 4.18 13.58 3.60
C GLU A 177 4.73 12.96 4.89
N TYR A 178 5.48 11.88 4.75
CA TYR A 178 6.25 11.27 5.84
C TYR A 178 7.75 11.38 5.56
N LYS A 179 8.52 11.51 6.65
CA LYS A 179 9.98 11.41 6.62
C LYS A 179 10.41 10.24 7.49
N LEU A 180 11.38 9.49 7.00
CA LEU A 180 12.06 8.42 7.75
C LEU A 180 13.55 8.73 7.79
N GLU A 181 14.04 9.06 8.98
CA GLU A 181 15.44 9.42 9.24
C GLU A 181 16.31 8.18 9.45
N PHE A 182 17.59 8.30 9.12
CA PHE A 182 18.59 7.25 9.25
C PHE A 182 19.89 7.82 9.82
N GLU A 183 20.64 7.00 10.53
CA GLU A 183 21.96 7.38 11.06
C GLU A 183 23.01 7.52 9.94
N SER A 184 22.82 6.82 8.81
CA SER A 184 23.71 6.91 7.66
C SER A 184 22.99 6.65 6.34
N THR A 185 23.55 7.21 5.26
CA THR A 185 23.08 6.96 3.88
C THR A 185 23.14 5.46 3.54
N THR A 186 24.16 4.75 4.01
CA THR A 186 24.30 3.30 3.81
C THR A 186 23.14 2.53 4.42
N GLU A 187 22.73 2.89 5.64
CA GLU A 187 21.58 2.27 6.30
C GLU A 187 20.28 2.56 5.56
N MET A 188 20.10 3.81 5.13
CA MET A 188 18.97 4.24 4.32
C MET A 188 18.83 3.41 3.02
N PHE A 189 19.91 3.20 2.28
CA PHE A 189 19.88 2.37 1.06
C PHE A 189 19.66 0.88 1.36
N ARG A 190 20.13 0.40 2.51
CA ARG A 190 19.81 -0.95 2.99
C ARG A 190 18.32 -1.10 3.28
N TYR A 191 17.70 -0.09 3.89
CA TYR A 191 16.26 -0.03 4.12
C TYR A 191 15.48 -0.11 2.80
N ILE A 192 15.81 0.73 1.80
CA ILE A 192 15.15 0.73 0.49
C ILE A 192 15.16 -0.68 -0.13
N LYS A 193 16.32 -1.36 -0.08
CA LYS A 193 16.48 -2.71 -0.62
C LYS A 193 15.63 -3.76 0.10
N LYS A 194 15.47 -3.64 1.43
CA LYS A 194 14.80 -4.64 2.27
C LYS A 194 13.30 -4.39 2.46
N SER A 195 12.84 -3.16 2.31
CA SER A 195 11.43 -2.78 2.46
C SER A 195 10.56 -3.15 1.24
N GLY A 196 11.17 -3.55 0.11
CA GLY A 196 10.44 -3.83 -1.13
C GLY A 196 9.87 -2.59 -1.83
N VAL A 197 10.01 -1.40 -1.25
CA VAL A 197 9.45 -0.13 -1.78
C VAL A 197 10.08 0.28 -3.12
N SER A 198 11.26 -0.27 -3.46
CA SER A 198 11.94 0.00 -4.74
C SER A 198 11.29 -0.66 -5.96
N GLY A 199 10.31 -1.56 -5.76
CA GLY A 199 9.64 -2.27 -6.86
C GLY A 199 10.59 -3.13 -7.70
N SER A 200 11.68 -3.65 -7.12
CA SER A 200 12.69 -4.51 -7.79
C SER A 200 13.40 -3.87 -8.99
N ARG A 201 13.53 -2.57 -9.02
CA ARG A 201 14.22 -1.90 -10.12
C ARG A 201 15.72 -1.84 -9.88
N GLY A 202 16.45 -2.77 -10.47
CA GLY A 202 17.88 -2.66 -10.71
C GLY A 202 18.17 -1.63 -11.82
N VAL A 203 17.72 -0.38 -11.66
CA VAL A 203 17.91 0.69 -12.64
C VAL A 203 19.34 1.23 -12.59
N LEU A 204 19.96 1.21 -11.40
CA LEU A 204 21.31 1.71 -11.19
C LEU A 204 22.30 0.55 -11.14
N ASN A 205 23.43 0.71 -11.86
CA ASN A 205 24.55 -0.20 -11.71
C ASN A 205 25.33 0.09 -10.40
N TYR A 206 26.31 -0.75 -10.08
CA TYR A 206 27.09 -0.62 -8.84
C TYR A 206 27.76 0.75 -8.68
N LYS A 207 28.37 1.28 -9.77
CA LYS A 207 29.05 2.59 -9.75
C LYS A 207 28.06 3.71 -9.46
N GLN A 208 26.93 3.73 -10.17
CA GLN A 208 25.86 4.72 -9.98
C GLN A 208 25.27 4.66 -8.57
N THR A 209 25.08 3.45 -8.03
CA THR A 209 24.59 3.27 -6.66
C THR A 209 25.57 3.82 -5.64
N LYS A 210 26.89 3.60 -5.83
CA LYS A 210 27.94 4.12 -4.95
C LYS A 210 27.98 5.65 -5.01
N GLU A 211 28.00 6.23 -6.20
CA GLU A 211 27.95 7.69 -6.41
C GLU A 211 26.71 8.31 -5.76
N LEU A 212 25.54 7.66 -5.88
CA LEU A 212 24.31 8.12 -5.25
C LEU A 212 24.40 8.11 -3.73
N ILE A 213 24.96 7.04 -3.12
CA ILE A 213 25.16 6.94 -1.66
C ILE A 213 26.08 8.04 -1.16
N GLU A 214 27.18 8.33 -1.91
CA GLU A 214 28.18 9.34 -1.54
C GLU A 214 27.66 10.77 -1.68
N ASN A 215 26.78 11.01 -2.65
CA ASN A 215 26.28 12.36 -2.99
C ASN A 215 24.84 12.63 -2.55
N TYR A 216 24.18 11.69 -1.85
CA TYR A 216 22.83 11.90 -1.39
C TYR A 216 22.79 13.00 -0.32
N PRO A 217 22.00 14.07 -0.50
CA PRO A 217 22.13 15.29 0.31
C PRO A 217 21.37 15.23 1.64
N LEU A 218 20.57 14.18 1.91
CA LEU A 218 19.71 14.09 3.07
C LEU A 218 20.04 12.84 3.91
N ASN A 219 19.69 12.87 5.19
CA ASN A 219 19.74 11.73 6.09
C ASN A 219 18.36 11.05 6.27
N TYR A 220 17.40 11.36 5.42
CA TYR A 220 16.04 10.80 5.48
C TYR A 220 15.50 10.48 4.08
N LEU A 221 14.49 9.61 4.05
CA LEU A 221 13.66 9.34 2.88
C LEU A 221 12.32 10.04 3.02
N GLU A 222 11.84 10.60 1.91
CA GLU A 222 10.53 11.20 1.77
C GLU A 222 9.53 10.17 1.26
N PHE A 223 8.33 10.21 1.80
CA PHE A 223 7.21 9.40 1.32
C PHE A 223 5.98 10.28 1.21
N GLU A 224 5.37 10.29 0.06
CA GLU A 224 4.11 10.99 -0.20
C GLU A 224 3.01 9.94 -0.33
N VAL A 225 1.94 10.09 0.44
CA VAL A 225 0.80 9.18 0.46
C VAL A 225 -0.48 9.99 0.30
N VAL A 226 -1.31 9.59 -0.64
CA VAL A 226 -2.69 10.09 -0.70
C VAL A 226 -3.60 9.17 0.09
N PHE A 227 -4.54 9.76 0.82
CA PHE A 227 -5.60 9.08 1.54
C PHE A 227 -6.94 9.45 0.93
N ILE A 228 -7.73 8.43 0.59
CA ILE A 228 -9.07 8.55 0.01
C ILE A 228 -10.01 7.87 1.00
N SER A 229 -11.02 8.56 1.52
CA SER A 229 -11.82 8.04 2.63
C SER A 229 -13.26 8.53 2.59
N SER A 230 -14.21 7.61 2.74
CA SER A 230 -15.66 7.87 2.86
C SER A 230 -16.07 8.44 4.23
N ILE A 231 -15.13 8.61 5.14
CA ILE A 231 -15.32 9.04 6.53
C ILE A 231 -14.24 10.01 6.96
#